data_eea7930e684ae6f1f4834f54a2a4a1de
#
_entry.id   eea7930e684ae6f1f4834f54a2a4a1de
#
_cell.length_a   1.000
_cell.length_b   1.000
_cell.length_c   1.000
_cell.angle_alpha   90.00
_cell.angle_beta   90.00
_cell.angle_gamma   90.00
#
_symmetry.space_group_name_H-M   'P 1'
#
loop_
_entity.id
_entity.type
_entity.pdbx_description
1 polymer ?
#
loop_
_entity_poly.entity_id
_entity_poly.type
_entity_poly.pdbx_seq_one_letter_code
_entity_poly.pdbx_strand_id
1 'polypeptide(L)'
;VQLSCKASGYSFTSYWMNWVKQRPGQGLEWIGMIHPSDSETRLNQKFKGKATLTVDKSSITAYMQLTSPTSEDSAVYYCARAPAYDYTLDYWGQGTSVTVSS
;
A
#
# COMPACT_ATOMS: atom_id res chain seq x y z
N VAL A 1 9.07 -9.72 2.79
CA VAL A 1 7.85 -9.91 1.99
C VAL A 1 7.57 -8.64 1.20
N GLN A 2 7.38 -8.79 -0.10
CA GLN A 2 7.07 -7.67 -0.97
C GLN A 2 5.70 -7.91 -1.63
N LEU A 3 4.85 -6.90 -1.56
CA LEU A 3 3.54 -6.91 -2.19
C LEU A 3 3.54 -5.94 -3.37
N SER A 4 2.80 -6.26 -4.41
CA SER A 4 2.71 -5.43 -5.59
C SER A 4 1.27 -5.09 -5.91
N CYS A 5 1.08 -3.94 -6.57
CA CYS A 5 -0.23 -3.46 -6.97
C CYS A 5 -0.06 -2.77 -8.33
N LYS A 6 -0.57 -3.41 -9.37
CA LYS A 6 -0.45 -2.85 -10.71
C LYS A 6 -1.66 -2.00 -11.04
N ALA A 7 -1.41 -0.77 -11.46
CA ALA A 7 -2.49 0.13 -11.88
C ALA A 7 -2.95 -0.23 -13.29
N SER A 8 -4.22 0.02 -13.56
CA SER A 8 -4.76 -0.15 -14.91
C SER A 8 -5.96 0.75 -15.09
N GLY A 9 -6.17 1.23 -16.30
CA GLY A 9 -7.35 2.01 -16.64
C GLY A 9 -7.33 3.45 -16.16
N TYR A 10 -6.18 3.97 -15.65
CA TYR A 10 -6.07 5.37 -15.23
C TYR A 10 -4.63 5.85 -15.31
N SER A 11 -4.43 7.14 -15.18
CA SER A 11 -3.09 7.74 -15.20
C SER A 11 -2.41 7.49 -13.85
N PHE A 12 -1.43 6.58 -13.85
CA PHE A 12 -0.74 6.15 -12.63
C PHE A 12 -0.12 7.32 -11.85
N THR A 13 0.45 8.29 -12.56
CA THR A 13 1.16 9.40 -11.93
C THR A 13 0.24 10.53 -11.46
N SER A 14 -1.08 10.39 -11.61
CA SER A 14 -2.03 11.41 -11.20
C SER A 14 -2.72 11.11 -9.88
N TYR A 15 -2.45 9.98 -9.26
CA TYR A 15 -3.12 9.56 -8.05
C TYR A 15 -2.12 9.07 -7.02
N TRP A 16 -2.43 9.31 -5.73
CA TRP A 16 -1.72 8.67 -4.64
C TRP A 16 -2.08 7.19 -4.62
N MET A 17 -1.11 6.35 -4.32
CA MET A 17 -1.36 4.93 -4.07
C MET A 17 -1.23 4.68 -2.58
N ASN A 18 -2.33 4.27 -1.96
CA ASN A 18 -2.41 3.99 -0.53
C ASN A 18 -2.29 2.50 -0.28
N TRP A 19 -1.76 2.16 0.88
CA TRP A 19 -1.71 0.78 1.35
C TRP A 19 -2.45 0.70 2.67
N VAL A 20 -3.30 -0.32 2.81
CA VAL A 20 -4.19 -0.49 3.95
C VAL A 20 -4.09 -1.94 4.41
N LYS A 21 -4.12 -2.14 5.74
CA LYS A 21 -3.99 -3.45 6.37
C LYS A 21 -5.30 -3.80 7.07
N GLN A 22 -5.75 -5.05 6.91
CA GLN A 22 -6.91 -5.54 7.61
C GLN A 22 -6.59 -6.90 8.23
N ARG A 23 -6.56 -6.95 9.56
CA ARG A 23 -6.40 -8.20 10.30
C ARG A 23 -7.76 -8.81 10.59
N PRO A 24 -7.87 -10.14 10.71
CA PRO A 24 -9.15 -10.78 11.00
C PRO A 24 -9.79 -10.18 12.26
N GLY A 25 -11.06 -9.80 12.15
CA GLY A 25 -11.80 -9.24 13.26
C GLY A 25 -11.44 -7.82 13.64
N GLN A 26 -10.55 -7.18 12.88
CA GLN A 26 -10.11 -5.81 13.13
C GLN A 26 -10.58 -4.88 12.02
N GLY A 27 -10.60 -3.58 12.29
CA GLY A 27 -10.90 -2.59 11.27
C GLY A 27 -9.72 -2.37 10.33
N LEU A 28 -9.93 -1.53 9.33
CA LEU A 28 -8.88 -1.15 8.40
C LEU A 28 -7.87 -0.24 9.08
N GLU A 29 -6.60 -0.44 8.76
CA GLU A 29 -5.52 0.37 9.29
C GLU A 29 -4.70 0.91 8.13
N TRP A 30 -4.59 2.25 8.02
CA TRP A 30 -3.83 2.90 6.96
C TRP A 30 -2.33 2.77 7.24
N ILE A 31 -1.60 2.28 6.24
CA ILE A 31 -0.15 2.11 6.36
C ILE A 31 0.58 3.34 5.86
N GLY A 32 0.23 3.80 4.67
CA GLY A 32 0.88 4.93 4.07
C GLY A 32 0.45 5.13 2.63
N MET A 33 1.01 6.14 1.99
CA MET A 33 0.73 6.41 0.58
C MET A 33 1.97 6.94 -0.11
N ILE A 34 2.04 6.70 -1.42
CA ILE A 34 3.14 7.19 -2.25
C ILE A 34 2.55 7.77 -3.52
N HIS A 35 3.12 8.91 -3.96
CA HIS A 35 2.72 9.54 -5.20
C HIS A 35 3.70 9.14 -6.29
N PRO A 36 3.25 8.42 -7.33
CA PRO A 36 4.18 7.86 -8.31
C PRO A 36 4.94 8.89 -9.14
N SER A 37 4.47 10.14 -9.22
CA SER A 37 5.14 11.13 -10.07
C SER A 37 6.54 11.47 -9.57
N ASP A 38 6.73 11.56 -8.24
CA ASP A 38 8.00 11.96 -7.64
C ASP A 38 8.41 11.08 -6.47
N SER A 39 7.66 9.99 -6.24
CA SER A 39 7.89 9.06 -5.14
C SER A 39 7.76 9.71 -3.76
N GLU A 40 7.04 10.83 -3.66
CA GLU A 40 6.73 11.40 -2.37
C GLU A 40 5.95 10.37 -1.54
N THR A 41 6.41 10.13 -0.31
CA THR A 41 5.84 9.09 0.54
C THR A 41 5.41 9.68 1.87
N ARG A 42 4.22 9.30 2.32
CA ARG A 42 3.71 9.65 3.64
C ARG A 42 3.35 8.36 4.35
N LEU A 43 4.00 8.10 5.46
CA LEU A 43 3.89 6.83 6.15
C LEU A 43 3.27 7.05 7.52
N ASN A 44 2.34 6.15 7.90
CA ASN A 44 1.83 6.12 9.25
C ASN A 44 3.00 5.87 10.19
N GLN A 45 3.12 6.69 11.24
CA GLN A 45 4.22 6.61 12.19
C GLN A 45 4.40 5.18 12.73
N LYS A 46 3.30 4.49 12.93
CA LYS A 46 3.29 3.13 13.47
C LYS A 46 4.04 2.14 12.57
N PHE A 47 4.11 2.41 11.27
CA PHE A 47 4.73 1.51 10.29
C PHE A 47 6.12 1.98 9.85
N LYS A 48 6.66 3.04 10.44
CA LYS A 48 8.03 3.46 10.14
C LYS A 48 9.00 2.37 10.57
N GLY A 49 9.91 2.01 9.66
CA GLY A 49 10.83 0.90 9.89
C GLY A 49 10.26 -0.47 9.59
N LYS A 50 8.95 -0.58 9.40
CA LYS A 50 8.27 -1.84 9.07
C LYS A 50 7.93 -1.91 7.59
N ALA A 51 7.41 -0.84 7.02
CA ALA A 51 6.95 -0.82 5.63
C ALA A 51 7.75 0.19 4.82
N THR A 52 8.09 -0.19 3.59
CA THR A 52 8.75 0.68 2.62
C THR A 52 7.91 0.69 1.35
N LEU A 53 7.56 1.88 0.88
CA LEU A 53 6.73 2.04 -0.32
C LEU A 53 7.60 2.50 -1.47
N THR A 54 7.44 1.85 -2.63
CA THR A 54 8.15 2.21 -3.85
C THR A 54 7.21 2.10 -5.03
N VAL A 55 7.62 2.66 -6.18
CA VAL A 55 6.87 2.55 -7.42
C VAL A 55 7.83 2.30 -8.58
N ASP A 56 7.32 1.63 -9.61
CA ASP A 56 7.99 1.48 -10.89
C ASP A 56 7.06 2.07 -11.94
N LYS A 57 7.41 3.25 -12.46
CA LYS A 57 6.56 3.95 -13.42
C LYS A 57 6.48 3.22 -14.75
N SER A 58 7.55 2.52 -15.15
CA SER A 58 7.56 1.83 -16.44
C SER A 58 6.60 0.65 -16.48
N SER A 59 6.39 -0.02 -15.35
CA SER A 59 5.43 -1.12 -15.24
C SER A 59 4.12 -0.70 -14.59
N ILE A 60 3.97 0.58 -14.25
CA ILE A 60 2.82 1.16 -13.54
C ILE A 60 2.44 0.32 -12.32
N THR A 61 3.44 -0.03 -11.52
CA THR A 61 3.26 -0.90 -10.35
C THR A 61 3.76 -0.21 -9.10
N ALA A 62 2.98 -0.32 -8.02
CA ALA A 62 3.39 0.12 -6.70
C ALA A 62 3.78 -1.09 -5.87
N TYR A 63 4.75 -0.91 -4.98
CA TYR A 63 5.24 -2.00 -4.14
C TYR A 63 5.25 -1.57 -2.68
N MET A 64 4.99 -2.54 -1.80
CA MET A 64 5.18 -2.38 -0.38
C MET A 64 6.04 -3.52 0.12
N GLN A 65 7.15 -3.18 0.78
CA GLN A 65 8.07 -4.15 1.37
C GLN A 65 7.86 -4.18 2.88
N LEU A 66 7.62 -5.35 3.43
CA LEU A 66 7.55 -5.55 4.89
C LEU A 66 8.88 -6.08 5.38
N THR A 67 9.47 -5.37 6.35
CA THR A 67 10.78 -5.71 6.91
C THR A 67 10.58 -6.60 8.14
N SER A 68 11.32 -7.70 8.20
CA SER A 68 11.30 -8.63 9.34
C SER A 68 9.88 -8.93 9.82
N PRO A 69 9.05 -9.52 8.96
CA PRO A 69 7.65 -9.74 9.32
C PRO A 69 7.49 -10.68 10.50
N THR A 70 6.49 -10.41 11.32
CA THR A 70 6.11 -11.21 12.48
C THR A 70 4.67 -11.67 12.30
N SER A 71 4.19 -12.49 13.24
CA SER A 71 2.80 -12.95 13.19
C SER A 71 1.81 -11.80 13.22
N GLU A 72 2.18 -10.65 13.78
CA GLU A 72 1.34 -9.46 13.79
C GLU A 72 1.15 -8.86 12.41
N ASP A 73 2.00 -9.22 11.46
CA ASP A 73 1.89 -8.74 10.08
C ASP A 73 0.99 -9.64 9.23
N SER A 74 0.49 -10.73 9.79
CA SER A 74 -0.46 -11.60 9.10
C SER A 74 -1.79 -10.86 8.95
N ALA A 75 -2.19 -10.60 7.71
CA ALA A 75 -3.35 -9.78 7.41
C ALA A 75 -3.64 -9.82 5.92
N VAL A 76 -4.75 -9.20 5.52
CA VAL A 76 -5.01 -8.91 4.11
C VAL A 76 -4.60 -7.45 3.89
N TYR A 77 -3.84 -7.22 2.83
CA TYR A 77 -3.35 -5.89 2.48
C TYR A 77 -4.00 -5.44 1.19
N TYR A 78 -4.44 -4.19 1.16
CA TYR A 78 -5.10 -3.60 0.00
C TYR A 78 -4.30 -2.40 -0.48
N CYS A 79 -4.29 -2.18 -1.79
CA CYS A 79 -3.88 -0.92 -2.36
C CYS A 79 -5.13 -0.17 -2.82
N ALA A 80 -5.13 1.15 -2.66
CA ALA A 80 -6.26 1.98 -3.05
C ALA A 80 -5.76 3.33 -3.54
N ARG A 81 -6.33 3.82 -4.63
CA ARG A 81 -5.89 5.11 -5.18
C ARG A 81 -6.68 6.25 -4.54
N ALA A 82 -6.05 7.43 -4.50
CA ALA A 82 -6.72 8.66 -4.08
C ALA A 82 -6.23 9.80 -4.97
N PRO A 83 -7.12 10.69 -5.41
CA PRO A 83 -6.70 11.86 -6.19
C PRO A 83 -5.73 12.72 -5.41
N ALA A 84 -4.82 13.41 -6.12
CA ALA A 84 -3.82 14.24 -5.48
C ALA A 84 -4.41 15.41 -4.69
N TYR A 85 -5.61 15.87 -5.08
CA TYR A 85 -6.28 17.00 -4.45
C TYR A 85 -7.29 16.61 -3.38
N ASP A 86 -7.60 15.30 -3.29
CA ASP A 86 -8.61 14.79 -2.37
C ASP A 86 -8.17 13.41 -1.93
N TYR A 87 -7.78 13.25 -0.69
CA TYR A 87 -7.21 12.00 -0.20
C TYR A 87 -8.24 10.90 0.07
N THR A 88 -9.45 11.05 -0.44
CA THR A 88 -10.49 10.03 -0.32
C THR A 88 -10.14 8.84 -1.21
N LEU A 89 -10.16 7.63 -0.64
CA LEU A 89 -9.86 6.41 -1.40
C LEU A 89 -11.06 6.07 -2.28
N ASP A 90 -10.86 6.10 -3.60
CA ASP A 90 -11.97 5.95 -4.55
C ASP A 90 -11.97 4.63 -5.33
N TYR A 91 -10.84 3.94 -5.38
CA TYR A 91 -10.75 2.68 -6.13
C TYR A 91 -9.80 1.74 -5.40
N TRP A 92 -10.30 0.59 -5.02
CA TRP A 92 -9.54 -0.40 -4.25
C TRP A 92 -9.14 -1.57 -5.14
N GLY A 93 -7.91 -2.02 -4.99
CA GLY A 93 -7.45 -3.25 -5.60
C GLY A 93 -7.94 -4.45 -4.80
N GLN A 94 -7.70 -5.63 -5.35
CA GLN A 94 -7.97 -6.86 -4.63
C GLN A 94 -6.98 -7.02 -3.49
N GLY A 95 -7.44 -7.58 -2.39
CA GLY A 95 -6.58 -7.80 -1.24
C GLY A 95 -5.56 -8.92 -1.48
N THR A 96 -4.40 -8.80 -0.86
CA THR A 96 -3.38 -9.83 -0.87
C THR A 96 -3.22 -10.35 0.56
N SER A 97 -3.42 -11.65 0.73
CA SER A 97 -3.29 -12.27 2.04
C SER A 97 -1.83 -12.59 2.32
N VAL A 98 -1.37 -12.17 3.49
CA VAL A 98 -0.02 -12.49 3.97
C VAL A 98 -0.16 -13.27 5.25
N THR A 99 0.48 -14.43 5.32
CA THR A 99 0.49 -15.26 6.51
C THR A 99 1.94 -15.45 6.94
N VAL A 100 2.22 -15.11 8.19
CA VAL A 100 3.56 -15.23 8.76
C VAL A 100 3.50 -16.25 9.87
N SER A 101 4.28 -17.33 9.72
CA SER A 101 4.41 -18.36 10.75
C SER A 101 5.46 -17.92 11.76
N SER A 102 5.13 -18.02 13.02
CA SER A 102 6.08 -17.70 14.09
C SER A 102 6.84 -18.95 14.53
#